data_5fcfaa36acc6c29d8af4f9ae4219c98b
#
_entry.id   5fcfaa36acc6c29d8af4f9ae4219c98b
#
_cell.length_a   1.000
_cell.length_b   1.000
_cell.length_c   1.000
_cell.angle_alpha   90.00
_cell.angle_beta   90.00
_cell.angle_gamma   90.00
#
_symmetry.space_group_name_H-M   'P 1'
#
loop_
_entity.id
_entity.type
_entity.pdbx_description
1 polymer ?
#
loop_
_entity_poly.entity_id
_entity_poly.type
_entity_poly.pdbx_seq_one_letter_code
_entity_poly.pdbx_strand_id
1 'polypeptide(L)' 'MKTKIDKRIRELRLENNLNQTDLALLCNVKQSCVSKWERGETYPDAETIVLLTEIFKVSADFILGIKDF' A
#
# COMPACT_ATOMS: atom_id res chain seq x y z
N MET A 1 0.27 16.65 -7.05
CA MET A 1 -0.64 16.46 -5.92
C MET A 1 -0.03 15.46 -4.94
N LYS A 2 -0.02 15.82 -3.68
CA LYS A 2 0.55 14.95 -2.65
C LYS A 2 -0.51 13.97 -2.15
N THR A 3 -0.21 12.68 -2.21
CA THR A 3 -1.12 11.64 -1.72
C THR A 3 -0.66 11.14 -0.36
N LYS A 4 -1.50 10.31 0.28
CA LYS A 4 -1.17 9.67 1.54
C LYS A 4 -0.83 8.19 1.36
N ILE A 5 -0.58 7.76 0.12
CA ILE A 5 -0.34 6.36 -0.20
C ILE A 5 0.77 5.75 0.66
N ASP A 6 1.87 6.47 0.82
CA ASP A 6 3.01 6.01 1.60
C ASP A 6 2.62 5.66 3.04
N LYS A 7 1.92 6.56 3.71
CA LYS A 7 1.48 6.38 5.08
C LYS A 7 0.41 5.32 5.20
N ARG A 8 -0.56 5.30 4.28
CA ARG A 8 -1.68 4.36 4.31
C ARG A 8 -1.22 2.92 4.13
N ILE A 9 -0.30 2.69 3.18
CA ILE A 9 0.24 1.34 2.96
C ILE A 9 0.96 0.86 4.20
N ARG A 10 1.79 1.70 4.80
CA ARG A 10 2.53 1.32 6.00
C ARG A 10 1.59 1.03 7.17
N GLU A 11 0.62 1.91 7.42
CA GLU A 11 -0.34 1.72 8.51
C GLU A 11 -1.12 0.43 8.34
N LEU A 12 -1.65 0.18 7.14
CA LEU A 12 -2.41 -1.04 6.85
C LEU A 12 -1.57 -2.28 7.01
N ARG A 13 -0.32 -2.24 6.55
CA ARG A 13 0.61 -3.35 6.70
C ARG A 13 0.82 -3.68 8.18
N LEU A 14 1.13 -2.68 8.98
CA LEU A 14 1.39 -2.86 10.41
C LEU A 14 0.13 -3.35 11.16
N GLU A 15 -1.03 -2.81 10.84
CA GLU A 15 -2.29 -3.23 11.43
C GLU A 15 -2.60 -4.70 11.15
N ASN A 16 -2.12 -5.23 10.03
CA ASN A 16 -2.31 -6.62 9.64
C ASN A 16 -1.13 -7.52 10.02
N ASN A 17 -0.22 -7.03 10.83
CA ASN A 17 0.94 -7.78 11.32
C ASN A 17 1.82 -8.34 10.21
N LEU A 18 1.96 -7.59 9.11
CA LEU A 18 2.79 -7.97 7.98
C LEU A 18 4.09 -7.18 8.01
N ASN A 19 5.21 -7.83 7.67
CA ASN A 19 6.43 -7.09 7.37
C ASN A 19 6.44 -6.73 5.87
N GLN A 20 7.43 -5.96 5.43
CA GLN A 20 7.50 -5.53 4.03
C GLN A 20 7.64 -6.72 3.07
N THR A 21 8.37 -7.75 3.47
CA THR A 21 8.53 -8.96 2.66
C THR A 21 7.20 -9.70 2.50
N ASP A 22 6.43 -9.80 3.58
CA ASP A 22 5.11 -10.43 3.53
C ASP A 22 4.19 -9.72 2.54
N LEU A 23 4.14 -8.39 2.62
CA LEU A 23 3.29 -7.61 1.72
C LEU A 23 3.78 -7.73 0.27
N ALA A 24 5.10 -7.71 0.07
CA ALA A 24 5.67 -7.87 -1.27
C ALA A 24 5.26 -9.20 -1.91
N LEU A 25 5.27 -10.28 -1.13
CA LEU A 25 4.83 -11.58 -1.61
C LEU A 25 3.35 -11.56 -2.01
N LEU A 26 2.51 -10.93 -1.21
CA LEU A 26 1.09 -10.83 -1.51
C LEU A 26 0.83 -9.99 -2.77
N CYS A 27 1.65 -9.00 -3.03
CA CYS A 27 1.53 -8.12 -4.20
C CYS A 27 2.31 -8.62 -5.41
N ASN A 28 3.06 -9.73 -5.26
CA ASN A 28 3.90 -10.27 -6.31
C ASN A 28 4.93 -9.25 -6.82
N VAL A 29 5.55 -8.55 -5.89
CA VAL A 29 6.61 -7.57 -6.17
C VAL A 29 7.80 -7.83 -5.26
N LYS A 30 8.89 -7.12 -5.47
CA LYS A 30 10.07 -7.21 -4.60
C LYS A 30 9.85 -6.41 -3.33
N GLN A 31 10.49 -6.83 -2.24
CA GLN A 31 10.43 -6.10 -0.97
C GLN A 31 10.88 -4.64 -1.15
N SER A 32 11.87 -4.39 -2.02
CA SER A 32 12.34 -3.04 -2.30
C SER A 32 11.24 -2.14 -2.89
N CYS A 33 10.27 -2.72 -3.61
CA CYS A 33 9.14 -1.95 -4.12
C CYS A 33 8.26 -1.45 -2.98
N VAL A 34 7.94 -2.33 -2.02
CA VAL A 34 7.15 -1.94 -0.85
C VAL A 34 7.88 -0.87 -0.06
N SER A 35 9.18 -1.04 0.15
CA SER A 35 10.00 -0.05 0.85
C SER A 35 9.93 1.32 0.18
N LYS A 36 10.04 1.36 -1.15
CA LYS A 36 9.95 2.62 -1.91
C LYS A 36 8.57 3.26 -1.81
N TRP A 37 7.49 2.44 -1.85
CA TRP A 37 6.14 2.97 -1.66
C TRP A 37 6.01 3.66 -0.31
N GLU A 38 6.52 3.02 0.75
CA GLU A 38 6.39 3.53 2.12
C GLU A 38 7.25 4.76 2.37
N ARG A 39 8.33 4.95 1.59
CA ARG A 39 9.15 6.15 1.66
C ARG A 39 8.66 7.27 0.74
N GLY A 40 7.61 7.00 -0.05
CA GLY A 40 7.09 7.99 -0.99
C GLY A 40 7.95 8.21 -2.21
N GLU A 41 8.89 7.29 -2.50
CA GLU A 41 9.79 7.41 -3.67
C GLU A 41 9.13 6.97 -4.96
N THR A 42 8.27 5.97 -4.88
CA THR A 42 7.48 5.50 -6.02
C THR A 42 6.07 5.18 -5.53
N TYR A 43 5.18 4.93 -6.46
CA TYR A 43 3.79 4.58 -6.15
C TYR A 43 3.44 3.25 -6.80
N PRO A 44 2.57 2.44 -6.15
CA PRO A 44 2.05 1.25 -6.81
C PRO A 44 1.21 1.66 -8.02
N ASP A 45 1.24 0.83 -9.06
CA ASP A 45 0.43 1.08 -10.25
C ASP A 45 -1.06 0.79 -9.95
N ALA A 46 -1.92 1.08 -10.94
CA ALA A 46 -3.36 0.95 -10.76
C ALA A 46 -3.77 -0.49 -10.39
N GLU A 47 -3.17 -1.48 -11.04
CA GLU A 47 -3.47 -2.88 -10.76
C GLU A 47 -3.08 -3.26 -9.33
N THR A 48 -1.94 -2.77 -8.88
CA THR A 48 -1.46 -3.03 -7.51
C THR A 48 -2.36 -2.32 -6.49
N ILE A 49 -2.85 -1.12 -6.80
CA ILE A 49 -3.81 -0.44 -5.92
C ILE A 49 -5.08 -1.29 -5.75
N VAL A 50 -5.61 -1.83 -6.84
CA VAL A 50 -6.78 -2.72 -6.77
C VAL A 50 -6.48 -3.92 -5.89
N LEU A 51 -5.30 -4.54 -6.06
CA LEU A 51 -4.90 -5.69 -5.27
C LEU A 51 -4.78 -5.33 -3.78
N LEU A 52 -4.22 -4.16 -3.47
CA LEU A 52 -4.12 -3.69 -2.08
C LEU A 52 -5.50 -3.50 -1.44
N THR A 53 -6.48 -3.01 -2.20
CA THR A 53 -7.85 -2.89 -1.67
C THR A 53 -8.42 -4.25 -1.30
N GLU A 54 -8.11 -5.27 -2.07
CA GLU A 54 -8.57 -6.64 -1.80
C GLU A 54 -7.85 -7.24 -0.59
N ILE A 55 -6.53 -7.06 -0.52
CA ILE A 55 -5.71 -7.59 0.59
C ILE A 55 -6.17 -7.00 1.92
N PHE A 56 -6.33 -5.68 1.97
CA PHE A 56 -6.64 -4.97 3.21
C PHE A 56 -8.12 -4.72 3.43
N LYS A 57 -8.96 -5.06 2.44
CA LYS A 57 -10.43 -4.88 2.50
C LYS A 57 -10.80 -3.43 2.80
N VAL A 58 -10.15 -2.51 2.10
CA VAL A 58 -10.41 -1.07 2.19
C VAL A 58 -10.65 -0.53 0.79
N SER A 59 -11.20 0.69 0.71
CA SER A 59 -11.45 1.34 -0.58
C SER A 59 -10.15 1.90 -1.17
N ALA A 60 -10.13 2.06 -2.49
CA ALA A 60 -9.03 2.76 -3.15
C ALA A 60 -8.97 4.22 -2.68
N ASP A 61 -10.11 4.84 -2.42
CA ASP A 61 -10.18 6.21 -1.91
C ASP A 61 -9.44 6.34 -0.59
N PHE A 62 -9.56 5.34 0.29
CA PHE A 62 -8.84 5.33 1.55
C PHE A 62 -7.33 5.23 1.31
N ILE A 63 -6.89 4.29 0.47
CA ILE A 63 -5.46 4.10 0.18
C ILE A 63 -4.87 5.35 -0.44
N LEU A 64 -5.59 5.98 -1.37
CA LEU A 64 -5.15 7.20 -2.04
C LEU A 64 -5.18 8.44 -1.15
N GLY A 65 -5.86 8.35 -0.01
CA GLY A 65 -5.97 9.46 0.92
C GLY A 65 -7.05 10.47 0.54
N ILE A 66 -7.96 10.09 -0.34
CA ILE A 66 -9.08 10.94 -0.75
C ILE A 66 -10.15 10.95 0.35
N LYS A 67 -10.33 9.81 1.02
CA LYS A 67 -11.26 9.65 2.12
C LYS A 67 -10.55 9.01 3.31
N ASP A 68 -11.06 9.25 4.50
CA ASP A 68 -10.51 8.68 5.73
C ASP A 68 -11.19 7.37 6.16
N PHE A 69 -11.97 6.81 5.27
CA PHE A 69 -12.68 5.56 5.53
C PHE A 69 -12.82 4.71 4.26
#